data_609fe9652fa8b83e2bb4d43e12e98408
#
_entry.id   609fe9652fa8b83e2bb4d43e12e98408
#
_cell.length_a   1.000
_cell.length_b   1.000
_cell.length_c   1.000
_cell.angle_alpha   90.00
_cell.angle_beta   90.00
_cell.angle_gamma   90.00
#
_symmetry.space_group_name_H-M   'P 1'
#
loop_
_entity.id
_entity.type
_entity.pdbx_description
1 polymer ?
#
loop_
_entity_poly.entity_id
_entity_poly.type
_entity_poly.pdbx_seq_one_letter_code
_entity_poly.pdbx_strand_id
1 'polypeptide(L)'
;TRCNPPPCWIGASTMIVGRKNAGKASPFLLILISVGCFFATYNFLTMVGHSRSGDGPRKLLGSGDQGGAVAFGSGSDPSKRFHVALTATDALYSQWQSRIMYYWYKQMRVRPGSDMGGFTRILHSGKPDGLMDEIPTLVVDPLPEGADRGYIVLNRPWAFVQWLQKANIKEDYILMAEPDHIFVKPLPNLAHGEEPAAFPFFYIKPTDNEKILRKFFPEEKGPVSNIDPIGNSPVIIQKAQLEKIAPTWMNVSLKMKEDVETDKAFGWVLEMYAYAVASALHGVHHSLQKDFMIQPPWDAKSDNTFIIHYTYGCDYSLKGELTYGKIGEWRFDKRSYLRSPPPRNLSLPPPGVPESVVCTYCFAYFFQYDEMPFPSKTV
;
A
#
# COMPACT_ATOMS: atom_id res chain seq x y z
N THR A 1 -21.80 6.12 -22.12
CA THR A 1 -22.70 5.61 -21.07
C THR A 1 -21.99 5.85 -19.75
N ARG A 2 -22.48 6.83 -19.01
CA ARG A 2 -21.92 7.28 -17.71
C ARG A 2 -22.31 6.27 -16.63
N CYS A 3 -21.38 5.73 -15.88
CA CYS A 3 -21.62 5.04 -14.62
C CYS A 3 -21.40 6.01 -13.46
N ASN A 4 -22.49 6.48 -12.87
CA ASN A 4 -22.48 7.15 -11.56
C ASN A 4 -22.64 6.09 -10.46
N PRO A 5 -22.00 6.22 -9.29
CA PRO A 5 -22.23 5.35 -8.16
C PRO A 5 -23.57 5.67 -7.49
N PRO A 6 -24.34 4.67 -7.03
CA PRO A 6 -25.61 4.89 -6.34
C PRO A 6 -25.41 5.26 -4.85
N PRO A 7 -26.39 5.96 -4.24
CA PRO A 7 -26.36 6.36 -2.83
C PRO A 7 -26.69 5.19 -1.88
N CYS A 8 -26.12 5.25 -0.66
CA CYS A 8 -26.37 4.31 0.44
C CYS A 8 -27.80 4.42 0.96
N TRP A 9 -28.50 3.30 1.05
CA TRP A 9 -29.75 3.16 1.84
C TRP A 9 -29.50 2.28 3.05
N ILE A 10 -29.92 2.78 4.21
CA ILE A 10 -29.97 2.07 5.49
C ILE A 10 -31.34 1.39 5.55
N GLY A 11 -31.37 0.08 5.73
CA GLY A 11 -32.60 -0.68 5.97
C GLY A 11 -32.32 -1.81 6.96
N ALA A 12 -32.89 -1.70 8.16
CA ALA A 12 -32.91 -2.75 9.17
C ALA A 12 -34.00 -3.78 8.82
N SER A 13 -33.71 -5.06 8.93
CA SER A 13 -34.75 -6.10 9.02
C SER A 13 -34.30 -7.34 9.78
N THR A 14 -35.17 -7.80 10.57
CA THR A 14 -35.24 -8.73 11.68
C THR A 14 -34.92 -10.17 11.29
N MET A 15 -34.31 -10.90 12.23
CA MET A 15 -34.02 -12.35 12.18
C MET A 15 -35.29 -13.21 12.15
N ILE A 16 -35.21 -14.29 11.36
CA ILE A 16 -35.97 -15.51 11.59
C ILE A 16 -34.99 -16.70 11.58
N VAL A 17 -34.97 -17.41 12.70
CA VAL A 17 -34.14 -18.60 12.96
C VAL A 17 -34.81 -19.82 12.33
N GLY A 18 -34.13 -20.47 11.39
CA GLY A 18 -34.50 -21.78 10.84
C GLY A 18 -33.37 -22.80 11.07
N ARG A 19 -33.62 -23.74 11.97
CA ARG A 19 -32.76 -24.87 12.32
C ARG A 19 -32.84 -25.94 11.22
N LYS A 20 -31.70 -26.31 10.57
CA LYS A 20 -31.64 -27.51 9.72
C LYS A 20 -30.38 -28.35 9.98
N ASN A 21 -30.60 -29.63 10.08
CA ASN A 21 -29.85 -30.83 10.35
C ASN A 21 -28.40 -30.87 9.81
N ALA A 22 -27.51 -31.35 10.69
CA ALA A 22 -26.13 -31.73 10.38
C ALA A 22 -26.10 -33.02 9.54
N GLY A 23 -25.73 -32.88 8.26
CA GLY A 23 -25.40 -34.01 7.40
C GLY A 23 -23.98 -34.53 7.75
N LYS A 24 -23.83 -35.86 7.91
CA LYS A 24 -22.56 -36.53 8.13
C LYS A 24 -21.63 -36.33 6.94
N ALA A 25 -20.43 -35.76 7.15
CA ALA A 25 -19.41 -35.61 6.12
C ALA A 25 -19.00 -36.98 5.55
N SER A 26 -18.88 -37.09 4.23
CA SER A 26 -18.42 -38.29 3.55
C SER A 26 -16.98 -38.65 3.96
N PRO A 27 -16.68 -39.91 4.28
CA PRO A 27 -15.33 -40.35 4.64
C PRO A 27 -14.30 -40.05 3.54
N PHE A 28 -14.72 -39.94 2.29
CA PHE A 28 -13.87 -39.57 1.16
C PHE A 28 -13.39 -38.12 1.25
N LEU A 29 -14.22 -37.20 1.73
CA LEU A 29 -13.86 -35.78 1.93
C LEU A 29 -12.83 -35.62 3.05
N LEU A 30 -12.94 -36.40 4.11
CA LEU A 30 -11.97 -36.40 5.22
C LEU A 30 -10.59 -36.95 4.80
N ILE A 31 -10.56 -37.91 3.90
CA ILE A 31 -9.29 -38.43 3.34
C ILE A 31 -8.61 -37.38 2.44
N LEU A 32 -9.37 -36.67 1.60
CA LEU A 32 -8.81 -35.63 0.75
C LEU A 32 -8.27 -34.43 1.57
N ILE A 33 -8.95 -34.06 2.64
CA ILE A 33 -8.47 -33.00 3.55
C ILE A 33 -7.19 -33.45 4.27
N SER A 34 -7.13 -34.69 4.74
CA SER A 34 -5.93 -35.22 5.44
C SER A 34 -4.72 -35.32 4.52
N VAL A 35 -4.90 -35.72 3.25
CA VAL A 35 -3.83 -35.78 2.23
C VAL A 35 -3.36 -34.34 1.88
N GLY A 36 -4.26 -33.38 1.73
CA GLY A 36 -3.92 -31.97 1.50
C GLY A 36 -3.11 -31.36 2.65
N CYS A 37 -3.51 -31.61 3.90
CA CYS A 37 -2.78 -31.18 5.08
C CYS A 37 -1.39 -31.84 5.19
N PHE A 38 -1.27 -33.12 4.80
CA PHE A 38 0.02 -33.84 4.82
C PHE A 38 1.00 -33.25 3.80
N PHE A 39 0.55 -32.91 2.60
CA PHE A 39 1.41 -32.27 1.59
C PHE A 39 1.83 -30.87 2.00
N ALA A 40 0.95 -30.09 2.62
CA ALA A 40 1.28 -28.76 3.12
C ALA A 40 2.31 -28.80 4.24
N THR A 41 2.15 -29.73 5.21
CA THR A 41 3.12 -29.92 6.32
C THR A 41 4.45 -30.51 5.83
N TYR A 42 4.44 -31.40 4.85
CA TYR A 42 5.67 -31.97 4.27
C TYR A 42 6.51 -30.90 3.56
N ASN A 43 5.88 -30.04 2.74
CA ASN A 43 6.58 -28.92 2.09
C ASN A 43 7.10 -27.89 3.09
N PHE A 44 6.36 -27.62 4.17
CA PHE A 44 6.80 -26.74 5.24
C PHE A 44 8.01 -27.29 5.99
N LEU A 45 8.00 -28.60 6.34
CA LEU A 45 9.11 -29.27 7.03
C LEU A 45 10.36 -29.39 6.17
N THR A 46 10.24 -29.63 4.86
CA THR A 46 11.38 -29.65 3.94
C THR A 46 12.00 -28.25 3.78
N MET A 47 11.20 -27.19 3.78
CA MET A 47 11.66 -25.81 3.74
C MET A 47 12.43 -25.42 5.02
N VAL A 48 11.97 -25.88 6.19
CA VAL A 48 12.63 -25.65 7.50
C VAL A 48 13.88 -26.54 7.64
N GLY A 49 13.86 -27.75 7.08
CA GLY A 49 14.99 -28.71 7.15
C GLY A 49 16.23 -28.27 6.35
N HIS A 50 16.05 -27.53 5.24
CA HIS A 50 17.16 -26.99 4.44
C HIS A 50 17.87 -25.78 5.08
N SER A 51 17.31 -25.19 6.14
CA SER A 51 17.94 -24.08 6.89
C SER A 51 18.86 -24.52 8.03
N ARG A 52 19.06 -25.85 8.25
CA ARG A 52 19.77 -26.37 9.40
C ARG A 52 21.02 -27.25 9.09
N SER A 53 21.75 -26.93 8.03
CA SER A 53 23.05 -27.61 7.78
C SER A 53 24.15 -26.57 7.62
N GLY A 54 24.84 -26.27 8.70
CA GLY A 54 26.02 -25.41 8.70
C GLY A 54 26.49 -25.06 10.12
N ASP A 55 26.84 -26.06 10.91
CA ASP A 55 27.42 -25.88 12.24
C ASP A 55 28.96 -25.88 12.19
N GLY A 56 29.55 -24.91 12.88
CA GLY A 56 30.92 -24.87 13.36
C GLY A 56 31.05 -23.87 14.49
N PRO A 57 31.62 -24.20 15.67
CA PRO A 57 31.53 -23.37 16.87
C PRO A 57 32.55 -22.22 16.89
N ARG A 58 32.16 -21.02 17.18
CA ARG A 58 33.05 -19.92 17.54
C ARG A 58 32.71 -19.24 18.86
N LYS A 59 33.76 -19.18 19.66
CA LYS A 59 33.94 -18.65 21.01
C LYS A 59 33.27 -17.28 21.28
N LEU A 60 32.69 -17.21 22.47
CA LEU A 60 32.34 -15.97 23.19
C LEU A 60 33.61 -15.18 23.55
N LEU A 61 33.61 -13.88 23.25
CA LEU A 61 34.35 -12.87 24.03
C LEU A 61 33.85 -11.44 23.67
N GLY A 62 33.44 -10.65 24.68
CA GLY A 62 33.58 -9.19 24.70
C GLY A 62 32.34 -8.36 24.47
N SER A 63 31.81 -7.82 25.55
CA SER A 63 30.85 -6.72 25.64
C SER A 63 31.29 -5.47 24.85
N GLY A 64 30.35 -4.86 24.10
CA GLY A 64 30.52 -3.58 23.46
C GLY A 64 29.23 -3.17 22.78
N ASP A 65 28.51 -2.30 23.45
CA ASP A 65 27.31 -1.63 22.97
C ASP A 65 27.60 -0.86 21.68
N GLN A 66 27.04 -1.31 20.55
CA GLN A 66 26.91 -0.51 19.32
C GLN A 66 25.73 -1.03 18.49
N GLY A 67 24.86 -0.10 18.09
CA GLY A 67 23.66 -0.34 17.32
C GLY A 67 23.85 -1.33 16.15
N GLY A 68 23.11 -2.43 16.18
CA GLY A 68 23.22 -3.53 15.23
C GLY A 68 22.92 -3.08 13.81
N ALA A 69 23.94 -3.00 12.97
CA ALA A 69 23.79 -2.95 11.53
C ALA A 69 23.17 -4.28 11.07
N VAL A 70 21.92 -4.26 10.65
CA VAL A 70 21.25 -5.41 10.04
C VAL A 70 22.03 -5.75 8.76
N ALA A 71 22.59 -6.96 8.69
CA ALA A 71 23.30 -7.46 7.51
C ALA A 71 22.33 -7.50 6.32
N PHE A 72 22.61 -6.69 5.32
CA PHE A 72 21.88 -6.72 4.04
C PHE A 72 22.23 -7.98 3.26
N GLY A 73 21.23 -8.54 2.52
CA GLY A 73 21.47 -9.66 1.62
C GLY A 73 22.63 -9.35 0.67
N SER A 74 23.56 -10.29 0.58
CA SER A 74 24.79 -10.19 -0.22
C SER A 74 24.43 -9.95 -1.69
N GLY A 75 24.66 -8.72 -2.20
CA GLY A 75 24.62 -8.43 -3.63
C GLY A 75 23.88 -7.17 -4.10
N SER A 76 23.16 -6.42 -3.26
CA SER A 76 22.53 -5.18 -3.71
C SER A 76 23.53 -4.04 -3.80
N ASP A 77 23.59 -3.38 -4.95
CA ASP A 77 24.37 -2.15 -5.16
C ASP A 77 23.84 -1.01 -4.25
N PRO A 78 24.65 -0.47 -3.33
CA PRO A 78 24.20 0.59 -2.45
C PRO A 78 23.64 1.82 -3.17
N SER A 79 24.13 2.12 -4.38
CA SER A 79 23.68 3.26 -5.20
C SER A 79 22.28 3.09 -5.76
N LYS A 80 21.75 1.84 -5.78
CA LYS A 80 20.38 1.54 -6.24
C LYS A 80 19.35 1.55 -5.13
N ARG A 81 19.78 1.66 -3.86
CA ARG A 81 18.85 1.61 -2.74
C ARG A 81 17.88 2.77 -2.75
N PHE A 82 16.66 2.48 -2.35
CA PHE A 82 15.61 3.48 -2.18
C PHE A 82 15.05 3.47 -0.77
N HIS A 83 14.75 4.66 -0.25
CA HIS A 83 14.05 4.85 1.01
C HIS A 83 12.55 4.68 0.81
N VAL A 84 11.90 3.84 1.59
CA VAL A 84 10.44 3.67 1.56
C VAL A 84 9.80 4.74 2.45
N ALA A 85 8.95 5.58 1.87
CA ALA A 85 8.24 6.63 2.57
C ALA A 85 6.73 6.49 2.37
N LEU A 86 5.98 6.45 3.45
CA LEU A 86 4.52 6.46 3.42
C LEU A 86 3.97 7.62 4.25
N THR A 87 2.88 8.24 3.81
CA THR A 87 2.15 9.25 4.57
C THR A 87 1.02 8.60 5.36
N ALA A 88 0.83 9.02 6.61
CA ALA A 88 -0.15 8.43 7.51
C ALA A 88 -0.75 9.47 8.46
N THR A 89 -1.97 9.19 8.95
CA THR A 89 -2.61 9.88 10.07
C THR A 89 -2.50 9.07 11.35
N ASP A 90 -2.85 9.67 12.49
CA ASP A 90 -2.98 9.01 13.80
C ASP A 90 -4.30 8.25 13.98
N ALA A 91 -5.17 8.20 12.95
CA ALA A 91 -6.41 7.41 13.00
C ALA A 91 -6.11 5.90 13.09
N LEU A 92 -6.88 5.17 13.87
CA LEU A 92 -6.75 3.71 14.02
C LEU A 92 -6.75 2.99 12.67
N TYR A 93 -7.55 3.47 11.73
CA TYR A 93 -7.59 3.00 10.35
C TYR A 93 -6.23 3.08 9.64
N SER A 94 -5.52 4.19 9.79
CA SER A 94 -4.18 4.38 9.21
C SER A 94 -3.12 3.57 9.97
N GLN A 95 -3.26 3.47 11.30
CA GLN A 95 -2.30 2.77 12.14
C GLN A 95 -2.21 1.28 11.82
N TRP A 96 -3.34 0.55 11.76
CA TRP A 96 -3.28 -0.89 11.52
C TRP A 96 -2.79 -1.23 10.09
N GLN A 97 -3.12 -0.40 9.09
CA GLN A 97 -2.60 -0.56 7.74
C GLN A 97 -1.08 -0.30 7.69
N SER A 98 -0.60 0.78 8.33
CA SER A 98 0.84 1.07 8.42
C SER A 98 1.63 -0.07 9.05
N ARG A 99 1.08 -0.76 10.05
CA ARG A 99 1.69 -1.94 10.68
C ARG A 99 1.82 -3.08 9.69
N ILE A 100 0.77 -3.40 8.94
CA ILE A 100 0.78 -4.46 7.92
C ILE A 100 1.85 -4.15 6.87
N MET A 101 1.85 -2.94 6.33
CA MET A 101 2.84 -2.52 5.35
C MET A 101 4.27 -2.62 5.89
N TYR A 102 4.53 -2.11 7.10
CA TYR A 102 5.86 -2.14 7.70
C TYR A 102 6.35 -3.56 7.97
N TYR A 103 5.47 -4.47 8.38
CA TYR A 103 5.82 -5.89 8.53
C TYR A 103 6.29 -6.48 7.20
N TRP A 104 5.50 -6.32 6.13
CA TRP A 104 5.86 -6.89 4.83
C TRP A 104 7.08 -6.21 4.21
N TYR A 105 7.28 -4.91 4.46
CA TYR A 105 8.54 -4.25 4.14
C TYR A 105 9.72 -4.95 4.84
N LYS A 106 9.66 -5.22 6.13
CA LYS A 106 10.74 -5.91 6.86
C LYS A 106 11.02 -7.31 6.28
N GLN A 107 9.96 -8.05 5.92
CA GLN A 107 10.09 -9.40 5.34
C GLN A 107 10.72 -9.37 3.94
N MET A 108 10.34 -8.42 3.09
CA MET A 108 10.82 -8.37 1.70
C MET A 108 12.18 -7.67 1.57
N ARG A 109 12.49 -6.71 2.45
CA ARG A 109 13.76 -5.98 2.45
C ARG A 109 14.99 -6.89 2.55
N VAL A 110 14.91 -7.95 3.35
CA VAL A 110 16.04 -8.85 3.62
C VAL A 110 16.20 -9.96 2.58
N ARG A 111 15.28 -10.08 1.64
CA ARG A 111 15.32 -11.12 0.61
C ARG A 111 16.26 -10.73 -0.53
N PRO A 112 16.93 -11.71 -1.18
CA PRO A 112 17.73 -11.45 -2.38
C PRO A 112 16.91 -10.75 -3.47
N GLY A 113 17.52 -9.79 -4.17
CA GLY A 113 16.88 -9.00 -5.22
C GLY A 113 16.10 -7.78 -4.73
N SER A 114 16.14 -7.48 -3.41
CA SER A 114 15.54 -6.27 -2.85
C SER A 114 16.55 -5.13 -2.77
N ASP A 115 16.18 -3.96 -3.29
CA ASP A 115 16.93 -2.71 -3.14
C ASP A 115 16.29 -1.79 -2.07
N MET A 116 15.37 -2.30 -1.25
CA MET A 116 14.76 -1.54 -0.16
C MET A 116 15.79 -1.15 0.89
N GLY A 117 15.95 0.16 1.12
CA GLY A 117 16.84 0.76 2.12
C GLY A 117 16.13 1.07 3.43
N GLY A 118 16.11 2.35 3.83
CA GLY A 118 15.43 2.86 5.00
C GLY A 118 13.90 2.89 4.85
N PHE A 119 13.23 3.24 5.96
CA PHE A 119 11.78 3.38 6.01
C PHE A 119 11.40 4.59 6.85
N THR A 120 10.41 5.35 6.41
CA THR A 120 9.80 6.42 7.22
C THR A 120 8.28 6.43 7.04
N ARG A 121 7.57 6.34 8.14
CA ARG A 121 6.17 6.74 8.22
C ARG A 121 6.12 8.24 8.49
N ILE A 122 5.64 9.02 7.52
CA ILE A 122 5.47 10.46 7.62
C ILE A 122 4.10 10.72 8.27
N LEU A 123 4.09 10.97 9.56
CA LEU A 123 2.86 11.16 10.34
C LEU A 123 2.46 12.64 10.30
N HIS A 124 1.45 12.98 9.50
CA HIS A 124 1.01 14.36 9.30
C HIS A 124 -0.16 14.79 10.22
N SER A 125 -0.16 14.29 11.44
CA SER A 125 -1.14 14.65 12.48
C SER A 125 -0.64 15.73 13.45
N GLY A 126 0.58 16.25 13.25
CA GLY A 126 1.19 17.29 14.08
C GLY A 126 1.62 16.82 15.49
N LYS A 127 1.37 15.57 15.83
CA LYS A 127 1.68 14.99 17.16
C LYS A 127 2.08 13.52 17.05
N PRO A 128 2.90 13.00 17.96
CA PRO A 128 3.22 11.59 18.08
C PRO A 128 1.98 10.72 18.35
N ASP A 129 2.04 9.46 17.94
CA ASP A 129 1.05 8.42 18.26
C ASP A 129 1.69 7.18 18.87
N GLY A 130 0.89 6.14 19.17
CA GLY A 130 1.34 4.91 19.80
C GLY A 130 2.25 4.00 18.95
N LEU A 131 2.57 4.37 17.70
CA LEU A 131 3.43 3.58 16.82
C LEU A 131 4.85 4.11 16.70
N MET A 132 5.21 5.17 17.46
CA MET A 132 6.53 5.80 17.36
C MET A 132 7.68 4.84 17.65
N ASP A 133 7.51 3.92 18.63
CA ASP A 133 8.53 2.94 19.01
C ASP A 133 8.53 1.69 18.12
N GLU A 134 7.44 1.48 17.38
CA GLU A 134 7.27 0.29 16.53
C GLU A 134 7.71 0.53 15.09
N ILE A 135 7.40 1.70 14.53
CA ILE A 135 7.64 2.06 13.13
C ILE A 135 8.50 3.34 13.07
N PRO A 136 9.62 3.34 12.34
CA PRO A 136 10.38 4.57 12.12
C PRO A 136 9.48 5.70 11.61
N THR A 137 9.27 6.73 12.41
CA THR A 137 8.26 7.76 12.15
C THR A 137 8.88 9.16 12.27
N LEU A 138 8.56 10.03 11.32
CA LEU A 138 8.75 11.47 11.43
C LEU A 138 7.38 12.15 11.56
N VAL A 139 7.19 12.91 12.63
CA VAL A 139 5.99 13.74 12.81
C VAL A 139 6.17 15.05 12.05
N VAL A 140 5.18 15.39 11.25
CA VAL A 140 5.10 16.64 10.50
C VAL A 140 3.76 17.34 10.74
N ASP A 141 3.72 18.63 10.51
CA ASP A 141 2.52 19.43 10.72
C ASP A 141 1.48 19.16 9.64
N PRO A 142 0.18 19.08 9.98
CA PRO A 142 -0.88 19.09 8.99
C PRO A 142 -0.92 20.45 8.27
N LEU A 143 -1.66 20.51 7.17
CA LEU A 143 -2.05 21.80 6.56
C LEU A 143 -2.78 22.66 7.60
N PRO A 144 -2.71 23.99 7.50
CA PRO A 144 -3.53 24.88 8.32
C PRO A 144 -5.01 24.49 8.27
N GLU A 145 -5.71 24.71 9.38
CA GLU A 145 -7.14 24.38 9.51
C GLU A 145 -7.95 24.95 8.35
N GLY A 146 -8.76 24.09 7.71
CA GLY A 146 -9.59 24.43 6.58
C GLY A 146 -8.89 24.53 5.22
N ALA A 147 -7.55 24.49 5.17
CA ALA A 147 -6.81 24.56 3.91
C ALA A 147 -7.00 23.30 3.04
N ASP A 148 -7.28 22.15 3.65
CA ASP A 148 -7.58 20.91 2.93
C ASP A 148 -9.04 20.85 2.41
N ARG A 149 -9.90 21.78 2.81
CA ARG A 149 -11.33 21.85 2.43
C ARG A 149 -12.05 20.50 2.59
N GLY A 150 -11.70 19.73 3.64
CA GLY A 150 -12.24 18.42 3.94
C GLY A 150 -11.69 17.29 3.07
N TYR A 151 -10.70 17.53 2.24
CA TYR A 151 -9.97 16.53 1.46
C TYR A 151 -8.61 16.27 2.09
N ILE A 152 -8.61 15.40 3.10
CA ILE A 152 -7.44 15.11 3.96
C ILE A 152 -6.19 14.69 3.18
N VAL A 153 -6.36 14.14 1.97
CA VAL A 153 -5.27 13.69 1.10
C VAL A 153 -4.34 14.82 0.67
N LEU A 154 -4.81 16.10 0.70
CA LEU A 154 -3.97 17.26 0.46
C LEU A 154 -2.82 17.42 1.47
N ASN A 155 -2.91 16.78 2.63
CA ASN A 155 -1.80 16.75 3.57
C ASN A 155 -0.61 15.92 3.06
N ARG A 156 -0.80 15.04 2.08
CA ARG A 156 0.25 14.16 1.56
C ARG A 156 1.40 14.94 0.90
N PRO A 157 1.20 15.80 -0.11
CA PRO A 157 2.28 16.59 -0.69
C PRO A 157 2.95 17.52 0.34
N TRP A 158 2.20 18.12 1.26
CA TRP A 158 2.73 18.93 2.33
C TRP A 158 3.62 18.14 3.30
N ALA A 159 3.21 16.90 3.61
CA ALA A 159 4.01 16.00 4.43
C ALA A 159 5.35 15.64 3.76
N PHE A 160 5.35 15.37 2.45
CA PHE A 160 6.58 15.12 1.69
C PHE A 160 7.51 16.33 1.66
N VAL A 161 6.99 17.55 1.46
CA VAL A 161 7.79 18.79 1.51
C VAL A 161 8.52 18.90 2.85
N GLN A 162 7.83 18.71 3.96
CA GLN A 162 8.42 18.80 5.29
C GLN A 162 9.41 17.67 5.57
N TRP A 163 9.07 16.43 5.15
CA TRP A 163 9.93 15.28 5.37
C TRP A 163 11.25 15.41 4.63
N LEU A 164 11.23 15.82 3.36
CA LEU A 164 12.43 16.04 2.55
C LEU A 164 13.37 17.11 3.16
N GLN A 165 12.80 18.11 3.85
CA GLN A 165 13.58 19.17 4.52
C GLN A 165 14.13 18.74 5.88
N LYS A 166 13.42 17.86 6.61
CA LYS A 166 13.72 17.55 8.03
C LYS A 166 14.44 16.21 8.20
N ALA A 167 14.27 15.26 7.29
CA ALA A 167 14.76 13.90 7.45
C ALA A 167 16.21 13.74 6.93
N ASN A 168 16.98 12.91 7.61
CA ASN A 168 18.29 12.47 7.12
C ASN A 168 18.11 11.19 6.27
N ILE A 169 17.85 11.37 4.98
CA ILE A 169 17.63 10.28 4.02
C ILE A 169 18.97 9.95 3.38
N LYS A 170 19.43 8.72 3.58
CA LYS A 170 20.75 8.26 3.10
C LYS A 170 20.72 7.76 1.66
N GLU A 171 19.57 7.30 1.20
CA GLU A 171 19.36 6.74 -0.12
C GLU A 171 19.19 7.85 -1.16
N ASP A 172 19.66 7.60 -2.39
CA ASP A 172 19.50 8.53 -3.52
C ASP A 172 18.12 8.45 -4.16
N TYR A 173 17.38 7.36 -3.93
CA TYR A 173 16.03 7.15 -4.43
C TYR A 173 15.02 7.04 -3.29
N ILE A 174 13.78 7.38 -3.60
CA ILE A 174 12.64 7.31 -2.70
C ILE A 174 11.51 6.52 -3.38
N LEU A 175 10.96 5.53 -2.67
CA LEU A 175 9.67 4.95 -3.01
C LEU A 175 8.59 5.69 -2.22
N MET A 176 7.74 6.41 -2.93
CA MET A 176 6.50 6.94 -2.35
C MET A 176 5.45 5.83 -2.32
N ALA A 177 4.88 5.57 -1.15
CA ALA A 177 3.97 4.46 -0.92
C ALA A 177 2.76 4.88 -0.05
N GLU A 178 1.78 3.98 0.06
CA GLU A 178 0.58 4.16 0.88
C GLU A 178 0.47 3.07 1.95
N PRO A 179 -0.23 3.33 3.09
CA PRO A 179 -0.34 2.35 4.18
C PRO A 179 -1.00 1.02 3.78
N ASP A 180 -1.84 1.03 2.76
CA ASP A 180 -2.55 -0.12 2.21
C ASP A 180 -1.82 -0.82 1.05
N HIS A 181 -0.52 -0.62 0.95
CA HIS A 181 0.37 -1.41 0.10
C HIS A 181 0.92 -2.62 0.86
N ILE A 182 0.88 -3.79 0.25
CA ILE A 182 1.52 -5.02 0.75
C ILE A 182 2.62 -5.42 -0.22
N PHE A 183 3.85 -5.47 0.25
CA PHE A 183 4.96 -6.01 -0.54
C PHE A 183 4.87 -7.53 -0.57
N VAL A 184 4.68 -8.11 -1.75
CA VAL A 184 4.55 -9.57 -1.93
C VAL A 184 5.80 -10.21 -2.52
N LYS A 185 6.71 -9.39 -3.06
CA LYS A 185 8.03 -9.81 -3.56
C LYS A 185 9.11 -8.83 -3.15
N PRO A 186 10.39 -9.27 -3.09
CA PRO A 186 11.52 -8.34 -2.97
C PRO A 186 11.49 -7.37 -4.14
N LEU A 187 11.48 -6.07 -3.83
CA LEU A 187 11.35 -5.02 -4.84
C LEU A 187 12.73 -4.46 -5.19
N PRO A 188 13.19 -4.63 -6.44
CA PRO A 188 14.37 -3.94 -6.95
C PRO A 188 14.05 -2.48 -7.23
N ASN A 189 15.08 -1.65 -7.39
CA ASN A 189 14.89 -0.30 -7.90
C ASN A 189 14.49 -0.37 -9.39
N LEU A 190 13.25 0.03 -9.68
CA LEU A 190 12.70 0.03 -11.03
C LEU A 190 13.00 1.33 -11.79
N ALA A 191 13.55 2.35 -11.12
CA ALA A 191 13.98 3.60 -11.77
C ALA A 191 15.33 3.41 -12.47
N HIS A 192 15.55 4.12 -13.58
CA HIS A 192 16.76 4.05 -14.38
C HIS A 192 17.43 5.43 -14.49
N GLY A 193 18.41 5.71 -13.61
CA GLY A 193 19.04 7.01 -13.55
C GLY A 193 18.02 8.11 -13.21
N GLU A 194 17.87 9.09 -14.08
CA GLU A 194 16.92 10.20 -13.91
C GLU A 194 15.49 9.85 -14.36
N GLU A 195 15.24 8.67 -14.91
CA GLU A 195 13.90 8.20 -15.29
C GLU A 195 13.25 7.47 -14.12
N PRO A 196 12.26 8.09 -13.41
CA PRO A 196 11.52 7.45 -12.34
C PRO A 196 10.66 6.30 -12.85
N ALA A 197 10.32 5.36 -11.96
CA ALA A 197 9.36 4.30 -12.25
C ALA A 197 8.04 4.56 -11.52
N ALA A 198 6.91 4.41 -12.24
CA ALA A 198 5.59 4.59 -11.67
C ALA A 198 4.59 3.52 -12.18
N PHE A 199 3.56 3.25 -11.39
CA PHE A 199 2.44 2.44 -11.83
C PHE A 199 1.45 3.28 -12.65
N PRO A 200 1.05 2.85 -13.87
CA PRO A 200 0.06 3.54 -14.68
C PRO A 200 -1.37 3.24 -14.17
N PHE A 201 -2.16 4.30 -13.93
CA PHE A 201 -3.56 4.15 -13.51
C PHE A 201 -4.50 4.33 -14.69
N PHE A 202 -5.31 3.33 -15.02
CA PHE A 202 -6.24 3.34 -16.16
C PHE A 202 -7.31 4.45 -16.06
N TYR A 203 -7.55 4.96 -14.88
CA TYR A 203 -8.53 6.03 -14.62
C TYR A 203 -7.90 7.44 -14.58
N ILE A 204 -6.57 7.56 -14.61
CA ILE A 204 -5.88 8.84 -14.80
C ILE A 204 -5.71 9.05 -16.30
N LYS A 205 -6.47 9.99 -16.86
CA LYS A 205 -6.56 10.21 -18.31
C LYS A 205 -6.32 11.69 -18.65
N PRO A 206 -5.06 12.12 -18.75
CA PRO A 206 -4.74 13.52 -18.97
C PRO A 206 -5.34 14.07 -20.27
N THR A 207 -5.24 13.35 -21.36
CA THR A 207 -5.76 13.79 -22.67
C THR A 207 -7.28 13.98 -22.70
N ASP A 208 -8.02 13.13 -21.95
CA ASP A 208 -9.49 13.26 -21.85
C ASP A 208 -9.91 14.49 -21.02
N ASN A 209 -8.98 15.04 -20.24
CA ASN A 209 -9.21 16.18 -19.33
C ASN A 209 -8.39 17.42 -19.74
N GLU A 210 -7.93 17.51 -20.98
CA GLU A 210 -7.03 18.56 -21.46
C GLU A 210 -7.52 19.97 -21.09
N LYS A 211 -8.81 20.30 -21.34
CA LYS A 211 -9.38 21.60 -21.04
C LYS A 211 -9.20 22.03 -19.57
N ILE A 212 -9.34 21.09 -18.64
CA ILE A 212 -9.19 21.35 -17.21
C ILE A 212 -7.70 21.46 -16.86
N LEU A 213 -6.90 20.53 -17.36
CA LEU A 213 -5.47 20.46 -17.04
C LEU A 213 -4.70 21.67 -17.59
N ARG A 214 -5.14 22.29 -18.69
CA ARG A 214 -4.55 23.52 -19.23
C ARG A 214 -4.60 24.72 -18.27
N LYS A 215 -5.45 24.70 -17.25
CA LYS A 215 -5.43 25.69 -16.17
C LYS A 215 -4.15 25.62 -15.30
N PHE A 216 -3.50 24.45 -15.26
CA PHE A 216 -2.36 24.14 -14.40
C PHE A 216 -1.11 23.73 -15.17
N PHE A 217 -1.26 23.36 -16.45
CA PHE A 217 -0.20 22.97 -17.36
C PHE A 217 -0.30 23.82 -18.63
N PRO A 218 0.42 24.96 -18.68
CA PRO A 218 0.34 25.91 -19.79
C PRO A 218 0.94 25.34 -21.10
N GLU A 219 0.52 25.89 -22.24
CA GLU A 219 0.85 25.37 -23.58
C GLU A 219 2.37 25.39 -23.88
N GLU A 220 3.09 26.37 -23.34
CA GLU A 220 4.55 26.48 -23.49
C GLU A 220 5.32 25.32 -22.84
N LYS A 221 4.68 24.56 -21.96
CA LYS A 221 5.23 23.33 -21.36
C LYS A 221 5.06 22.09 -22.25
N GLY A 222 4.38 22.25 -23.37
CA GLY A 222 4.16 21.18 -24.35
C GLY A 222 2.74 20.60 -24.35
N PRO A 223 2.52 19.50 -25.09
CA PRO A 223 1.21 18.86 -25.16
C PRO A 223 0.82 18.19 -23.83
N VAL A 224 -0.49 18.08 -23.57
CA VAL A 224 -1.01 17.41 -22.36
C VAL A 224 -0.63 15.92 -22.31
N SER A 225 -0.30 15.32 -23.46
CA SER A 225 0.26 13.96 -23.51
C SER A 225 1.61 13.80 -22.80
N ASN A 226 2.28 14.92 -22.45
CA ASN A 226 3.49 14.90 -21.60
C ASN A 226 3.18 14.64 -20.13
N ILE A 227 1.91 14.70 -19.73
CA ILE A 227 1.47 14.33 -18.38
C ILE A 227 1.22 12.84 -18.38
N ASP A 228 2.04 12.08 -17.64
CA ASP A 228 1.92 10.64 -17.54
C ASP A 228 0.61 10.23 -16.82
N PRO A 229 0.01 9.07 -17.15
CA PRO A 229 -1.22 8.58 -16.51
C PRO A 229 -0.94 7.93 -15.16
N ILE A 230 -0.38 8.68 -14.21
CA ILE A 230 0.14 8.20 -12.93
C ILE A 230 -0.48 8.93 -11.73
N GLY A 231 -0.28 8.36 -10.55
CA GLY A 231 -0.40 9.04 -9.26
C GLY A 231 0.97 9.14 -8.58
N ASN A 232 0.98 9.60 -7.35
CA ASN A 232 2.21 9.72 -6.56
C ASN A 232 2.67 8.38 -5.95
N SER A 233 1.89 7.30 -6.04
CA SER A 233 2.15 6.05 -5.32
C SER A 233 1.56 4.82 -6.05
N PRO A 234 2.35 3.76 -6.30
CA PRO A 234 3.78 3.66 -6.03
C PRO A 234 4.62 4.39 -7.10
N VAL A 235 5.62 5.12 -6.65
CA VAL A 235 6.62 5.77 -7.52
C VAL A 235 8.00 5.63 -6.89
N ILE A 236 9.00 5.15 -7.67
CA ILE A 236 10.41 5.23 -7.29
C ILE A 236 11.04 6.37 -8.08
N ILE A 237 11.59 7.35 -7.39
CA ILE A 237 12.14 8.58 -7.96
C ILE A 237 13.43 8.99 -7.26
N GLN A 238 14.36 9.65 -7.95
CA GLN A 238 15.50 10.26 -7.31
C GLN A 238 15.06 11.33 -6.29
N LYS A 239 15.72 11.30 -5.12
CA LYS A 239 15.46 12.27 -4.05
C LYS A 239 15.57 13.71 -4.54
N ALA A 240 16.64 14.03 -5.30
CA ALA A 240 16.87 15.37 -5.83
C ALA A 240 15.78 15.86 -6.80
N GLN A 241 15.12 14.93 -7.53
CA GLN A 241 13.95 15.28 -8.38
C GLN A 241 12.72 15.50 -7.52
N LEU A 242 12.47 14.63 -6.54
CA LEU A 242 11.32 14.77 -5.65
C LEU A 242 11.39 16.06 -4.81
N GLU A 243 12.58 16.48 -4.37
CA GLU A 243 12.80 17.76 -3.69
C GLU A 243 12.33 18.96 -4.53
N LYS A 244 12.48 18.89 -5.85
CA LYS A 244 12.02 19.94 -6.79
C LYS A 244 10.50 19.82 -7.06
N ILE A 245 10.00 18.60 -7.21
CA ILE A 245 8.61 18.35 -7.58
C ILE A 245 7.65 18.56 -6.39
N ALA A 246 8.01 18.16 -5.17
CA ALA A 246 7.09 18.15 -4.04
C ALA A 246 6.47 19.53 -3.70
N PRO A 247 7.21 20.65 -3.71
CA PRO A 247 6.60 21.98 -3.52
C PRO A 247 5.62 22.35 -4.65
N THR A 248 5.94 22.00 -5.90
CA THR A 248 5.05 22.22 -7.04
C THR A 248 3.79 21.36 -6.94
N TRP A 249 3.94 20.09 -6.58
CA TRP A 249 2.83 19.17 -6.33
C TRP A 249 1.88 19.70 -5.25
N MET A 250 2.41 20.17 -4.13
CA MET A 250 1.61 20.80 -3.08
C MET A 250 0.82 22.01 -3.63
N ASN A 251 1.52 22.93 -4.31
CA ASN A 251 0.87 24.16 -4.83
C ASN A 251 -0.19 23.84 -5.89
N VAL A 252 0.07 22.90 -6.80
CA VAL A 252 -0.89 22.47 -7.83
C VAL A 252 -2.08 21.78 -7.17
N SER A 253 -1.86 20.92 -6.16
CA SER A 253 -2.94 20.25 -5.42
C SER A 253 -3.89 21.26 -4.76
N LEU A 254 -3.36 22.27 -4.09
CA LEU A 254 -4.16 23.32 -3.46
C LEU A 254 -4.95 24.14 -4.50
N LYS A 255 -4.31 24.57 -5.58
CA LYS A 255 -4.97 25.31 -6.67
C LYS A 255 -6.06 24.48 -7.35
N MET A 256 -5.82 23.19 -7.60
CA MET A 256 -6.82 22.28 -8.16
C MET A 256 -8.03 22.13 -7.23
N LYS A 257 -7.79 22.06 -5.91
CA LYS A 257 -8.85 21.96 -4.91
C LYS A 257 -9.65 23.26 -4.78
N GLU A 258 -9.05 24.42 -5.05
CA GLU A 258 -9.70 25.71 -5.07
C GLU A 258 -10.57 25.92 -6.32
N ASP A 259 -10.20 25.34 -7.45
CA ASP A 259 -10.96 25.42 -8.70
C ASP A 259 -12.15 24.45 -8.67
N VAL A 260 -13.36 25.00 -8.56
CA VAL A 260 -14.60 24.21 -8.40
C VAL A 260 -14.84 23.22 -9.55
N GLU A 261 -14.49 23.57 -10.79
CA GLU A 261 -14.64 22.69 -11.95
C GLU A 261 -13.67 21.49 -11.83
N THR A 262 -12.43 21.76 -11.45
CA THR A 262 -11.38 20.76 -11.28
C THR A 262 -11.67 19.83 -10.10
N ASP A 263 -12.06 20.40 -8.94
CA ASP A 263 -12.43 19.60 -7.75
C ASP A 263 -13.59 18.65 -8.06
N LYS A 264 -14.61 19.15 -8.77
CA LYS A 264 -15.75 18.32 -9.20
C LYS A 264 -15.36 17.25 -10.21
N ALA A 265 -14.45 17.57 -11.14
CA ALA A 265 -14.03 16.65 -12.19
C ALA A 265 -13.15 15.51 -11.67
N PHE A 266 -12.18 15.82 -10.82
CA PHE A 266 -11.19 14.87 -10.34
C PHE A 266 -11.55 14.22 -9.01
N GLY A 267 -12.30 14.92 -8.15
CA GLY A 267 -12.78 14.38 -6.89
C GLY A 267 -11.67 13.74 -6.06
N TRP A 268 -11.82 12.44 -5.76
CA TRP A 268 -10.88 11.72 -4.91
C TRP A 268 -9.47 11.52 -5.52
N VAL A 269 -9.31 11.62 -6.84
CA VAL A 269 -8.02 11.45 -7.52
C VAL A 269 -7.34 12.77 -7.88
N LEU A 270 -7.84 13.89 -7.38
CA LEU A 270 -7.33 15.23 -7.64
C LEU A 270 -5.83 15.35 -7.34
N GLU A 271 -5.40 14.85 -6.19
CA GLU A 271 -4.01 14.91 -5.75
C GLU A 271 -3.10 14.07 -6.64
N MET A 272 -3.58 12.97 -7.22
CA MET A 272 -2.87 12.14 -8.19
C MET A 272 -2.62 12.92 -9.49
N TYR A 273 -3.64 13.58 -10.04
CA TYR A 273 -3.47 14.47 -11.19
C TYR A 273 -2.50 15.61 -10.90
N ALA A 274 -2.55 16.17 -9.69
CA ALA A 274 -1.62 17.23 -9.29
C ALA A 274 -0.16 16.77 -9.27
N TYR A 275 0.12 15.53 -8.84
CA TYR A 275 1.46 14.94 -8.91
C TYR A 275 1.92 14.75 -10.36
N ALA A 276 1.07 14.20 -11.21
CA ALA A 276 1.37 13.98 -12.62
C ALA A 276 1.67 15.32 -13.35
N VAL A 277 0.86 16.35 -13.09
CA VAL A 277 1.07 17.71 -13.62
C VAL A 277 2.36 18.31 -13.09
N ALA A 278 2.63 18.19 -11.78
CA ALA A 278 3.85 18.72 -11.18
C ALA A 278 5.10 18.08 -11.78
N SER A 279 5.10 16.77 -11.99
CA SER A 279 6.19 16.06 -12.65
C SER A 279 6.43 16.58 -14.07
N ALA A 280 5.36 16.70 -14.88
CA ALA A 280 5.43 17.21 -16.25
C ALA A 280 5.91 18.68 -16.32
N LEU A 281 5.52 19.53 -15.35
CA LEU A 281 6.01 20.92 -15.25
C LEU A 281 7.52 21.00 -15.06
N HIS A 282 8.11 19.99 -14.42
CA HIS A 282 9.56 19.86 -14.23
C HIS A 282 10.23 19.04 -15.35
N GLY A 283 9.50 18.63 -16.40
CA GLY A 283 10.01 17.83 -17.52
C GLY A 283 10.39 16.39 -17.11
N VAL A 284 9.80 15.88 -16.05
CA VAL A 284 10.05 14.51 -15.56
C VAL A 284 8.99 13.57 -16.12
N HIS A 285 9.44 12.57 -16.88
CA HIS A 285 8.65 11.48 -17.41
C HIS A 285 8.97 10.18 -16.68
N HIS A 286 7.98 9.31 -16.52
CA HIS A 286 8.09 8.07 -15.77
C HIS A 286 8.09 6.85 -16.69
N SER A 287 8.97 5.89 -16.39
CA SER A 287 8.86 4.53 -16.90
C SER A 287 7.62 3.86 -16.31
N LEU A 288 6.66 3.51 -17.16
CA LEU A 288 5.36 2.97 -16.70
C LEU A 288 5.45 1.46 -16.46
N GLN A 289 5.45 1.04 -15.21
CA GLN A 289 5.67 -0.34 -14.76
C GLN A 289 4.34 -1.00 -14.37
N LYS A 290 3.73 -1.77 -15.27
CA LYS A 290 2.45 -2.44 -15.03
C LYS A 290 2.54 -3.53 -13.94
N ASP A 291 3.69 -4.18 -13.84
CA ASP A 291 3.94 -5.21 -12.82
C ASP A 291 4.31 -4.62 -11.45
N PHE A 292 4.41 -3.30 -11.34
CA PHE A 292 4.73 -2.66 -10.07
C PHE A 292 3.69 -2.98 -8.99
N MET A 293 2.41 -2.92 -9.36
CA MET A 293 1.30 -3.07 -8.43
C MET A 293 0.07 -3.70 -9.10
N ILE A 294 -0.76 -4.36 -8.31
CA ILE A 294 -2.14 -4.74 -8.69
C ILE A 294 -3.15 -4.20 -7.69
N GLN A 295 -4.38 -4.04 -8.14
CA GLN A 295 -5.52 -3.54 -7.35
C GLN A 295 -6.70 -4.56 -7.38
N PRO A 296 -6.67 -5.62 -6.53
CA PRO A 296 -7.78 -6.55 -6.44
C PRO A 296 -9.08 -5.83 -6.01
N PRO A 297 -10.26 -6.31 -6.43
CA PRO A 297 -10.52 -7.55 -7.19
C PRO A 297 -10.42 -7.39 -8.71
N TRP A 298 -10.12 -6.19 -9.22
CA TRP A 298 -10.15 -5.90 -10.66
C TRP A 298 -8.92 -6.46 -11.38
N ASP A 299 -7.76 -6.46 -10.72
CA ASP A 299 -6.52 -7.05 -11.19
C ASP A 299 -6.33 -8.40 -10.49
N ALA A 300 -6.62 -9.49 -11.19
CA ALA A 300 -6.56 -10.84 -10.61
C ALA A 300 -5.23 -11.56 -10.82
N LYS A 301 -4.39 -11.12 -11.77
CA LYS A 301 -3.11 -11.77 -12.11
C LYS A 301 -1.96 -11.15 -11.33
N SER A 302 -1.22 -11.97 -10.58
CA SER A 302 -0.17 -11.53 -9.68
C SER A 302 1.23 -12.12 -9.95
N ASP A 303 1.43 -12.86 -11.05
CA ASP A 303 2.65 -13.68 -11.25
C ASP A 303 3.96 -12.90 -11.17
N ASN A 304 3.98 -11.62 -11.59
CA ASN A 304 5.18 -10.77 -11.55
C ASN A 304 5.05 -9.54 -10.65
N THR A 305 3.93 -9.37 -9.96
CA THR A 305 3.62 -8.18 -9.16
C THR A 305 4.48 -8.09 -7.91
N PHE A 306 4.92 -6.88 -7.57
CA PHE A 306 5.67 -6.55 -6.35
C PHE A 306 4.79 -6.08 -5.21
N ILE A 307 3.69 -5.37 -5.51
CA ILE A 307 2.81 -4.73 -4.53
C ILE A 307 1.35 -5.12 -4.79
N ILE A 308 0.64 -5.48 -3.74
CA ILE A 308 -0.82 -5.54 -3.74
C ILE A 308 -1.34 -4.29 -3.02
N HIS A 309 -2.18 -3.51 -3.71
CA HIS A 309 -2.88 -2.35 -3.16
C HIS A 309 -4.34 -2.72 -2.90
N TYR A 310 -4.70 -2.99 -1.64
CA TYR A 310 -6.06 -3.39 -1.27
C TYR A 310 -6.99 -2.18 -1.08
N THR A 311 -7.08 -1.36 -2.14
CA THR A 311 -7.89 -0.13 -2.12
C THR A 311 -9.38 -0.39 -2.23
N TYR A 312 -9.79 -1.46 -2.91
CA TYR A 312 -11.19 -1.81 -3.16
C TYR A 312 -11.73 -2.85 -2.18
N GLY A 313 -13.06 -2.85 -2.00
CA GLY A 313 -13.75 -3.96 -1.35
C GLY A 313 -13.78 -5.19 -2.27
N CYS A 314 -13.55 -6.34 -1.68
CA CYS A 314 -13.62 -7.64 -2.35
C CYS A 314 -14.89 -8.35 -1.88
N ASP A 315 -15.90 -8.36 -2.74
CA ASP A 315 -17.23 -8.93 -2.46
C ASP A 315 -17.46 -10.12 -3.40
N TYR A 316 -17.68 -11.31 -2.83
CA TYR A 316 -17.83 -12.56 -3.57
C TYR A 316 -19.02 -13.38 -3.09
N SER A 317 -19.59 -14.19 -3.99
CA SER A 317 -20.53 -15.26 -3.61
C SER A 317 -19.78 -16.40 -2.90
N LEU A 318 -20.49 -17.31 -2.22
CA LEU A 318 -19.89 -18.53 -1.64
C LEU A 318 -19.33 -19.49 -2.71
N LYS A 319 -19.61 -19.24 -3.99
CA LYS A 319 -19.00 -19.96 -5.12
C LYS A 319 -17.71 -19.30 -5.64
N GLY A 320 -17.28 -18.19 -5.05
CA GLY A 320 -16.10 -17.46 -5.47
C GLY A 320 -16.33 -16.53 -6.68
N GLU A 321 -17.58 -16.17 -6.98
CA GLU A 321 -17.93 -15.27 -8.08
C GLU A 321 -17.99 -13.82 -7.58
N LEU A 322 -17.33 -12.89 -8.28
CA LEU A 322 -17.34 -11.45 -7.96
C LEU A 322 -18.75 -10.87 -8.13
N THR A 323 -19.23 -10.12 -7.12
CA THR A 323 -20.60 -9.61 -7.08
C THR A 323 -20.80 -8.22 -7.70
N TYR A 324 -19.74 -7.62 -8.29
CA TYR A 324 -19.76 -6.37 -9.07
C TYR A 324 -20.53 -5.21 -8.40
N GLY A 325 -20.08 -4.81 -7.20
CA GLY A 325 -20.64 -3.66 -6.46
C GLY A 325 -21.85 -3.97 -5.59
N LYS A 326 -22.30 -5.23 -5.54
CA LYS A 326 -23.26 -5.71 -4.54
C LYS A 326 -22.48 -6.31 -3.36
N ILE A 327 -23.03 -6.18 -2.15
CA ILE A 327 -22.48 -6.81 -0.97
C ILE A 327 -22.48 -8.33 -1.18
N GLY A 328 -21.28 -8.93 -1.08
CA GLY A 328 -21.10 -10.39 -1.23
C GLY A 328 -21.51 -11.17 0.01
N GLU A 329 -21.70 -12.48 -0.16
CA GLU A 329 -21.87 -13.41 0.96
C GLU A 329 -20.57 -13.57 1.75
N TRP A 330 -19.42 -13.42 1.09
CA TRP A 330 -18.11 -13.21 1.67
C TRP A 330 -17.57 -11.84 1.26
N ARG A 331 -16.99 -11.12 2.22
CA ARG A 331 -16.49 -9.77 1.99
C ARG A 331 -15.22 -9.49 2.78
N PHE A 332 -14.26 -8.87 2.10
CA PHE A 332 -13.14 -8.18 2.73
C PHE A 332 -13.03 -6.75 2.19
N ASP A 333 -13.26 -5.77 3.05
CA ASP A 333 -13.14 -4.34 2.73
C ASP A 333 -12.53 -3.62 3.92
N LYS A 334 -11.34 -3.03 3.73
CA LYS A 334 -10.64 -2.27 4.78
C LYS A 334 -11.51 -1.17 5.41
N ARG A 335 -12.45 -0.58 4.64
CA ARG A 335 -13.36 0.47 5.12
C ARG A 335 -14.37 -0.02 6.14
N SER A 336 -14.53 -1.32 6.28
CA SER A 336 -15.34 -1.91 7.37
C SER A 336 -14.63 -1.80 8.73
N TYR A 337 -13.33 -1.47 8.74
CA TYR A 337 -12.47 -1.46 9.94
C TYR A 337 -11.89 -0.06 10.25
N LEU A 338 -12.74 0.97 10.19
CA LEU A 338 -12.31 2.36 10.43
C LEU A 338 -11.93 2.64 11.88
N ARG A 339 -12.54 1.92 12.83
CA ARG A 339 -12.40 2.18 14.29
C ARG A 339 -11.64 1.09 15.03
N SER A 340 -11.26 0.03 14.36
CA SER A 340 -10.49 -1.09 14.91
C SER A 340 -9.78 -1.82 13.77
N PRO A 341 -8.71 -2.58 14.03
CA PRO A 341 -8.18 -3.51 13.04
C PRO A 341 -9.22 -4.61 12.73
N PRO A 342 -9.07 -5.33 11.61
CA PRO A 342 -9.90 -6.49 11.31
C PRO A 342 -9.91 -7.49 12.47
N PRO A 343 -11.05 -8.14 12.79
CA PRO A 343 -11.12 -9.08 13.90
C PRO A 343 -10.38 -10.39 13.59
N ARG A 344 -9.95 -11.08 14.64
CA ARG A 344 -9.18 -12.33 14.52
C ARG A 344 -9.94 -13.54 13.97
N ASN A 345 -11.26 -13.45 13.87
CA ASN A 345 -12.14 -14.53 13.42
C ASN A 345 -12.80 -14.25 12.07
N LEU A 346 -12.10 -13.54 11.19
CA LEU A 346 -12.57 -13.34 9.82
C LEU A 346 -12.78 -14.68 9.10
N SER A 347 -13.87 -14.78 8.36
CA SER A 347 -14.16 -15.94 7.54
C SER A 347 -13.16 -16.07 6.39
N LEU A 348 -12.62 -17.27 6.16
CA LEU A 348 -11.75 -17.54 5.03
C LEU A 348 -12.48 -17.26 3.69
N PRO A 349 -11.74 -16.84 2.66
CA PRO A 349 -12.30 -16.71 1.32
C PRO A 349 -12.86 -18.05 0.83
N PRO A 350 -14.03 -18.05 0.17
CA PRO A 350 -14.59 -19.28 -0.41
C PRO A 350 -13.73 -19.79 -1.57
N PRO A 351 -13.83 -21.08 -1.91
CA PRO A 351 -13.19 -21.63 -3.10
C PRO A 351 -13.56 -20.84 -4.36
N GLY A 352 -12.60 -20.64 -5.27
CA GLY A 352 -12.81 -19.90 -6.53
C GLY A 352 -12.50 -18.40 -6.46
N VAL A 353 -12.31 -17.84 -5.27
CA VAL A 353 -11.81 -16.46 -5.12
C VAL A 353 -10.37 -16.38 -5.66
N PRO A 354 -10.02 -15.36 -6.48
CA PRO A 354 -8.68 -15.22 -7.05
C PRO A 354 -7.58 -15.18 -5.99
N GLU A 355 -6.42 -15.77 -6.31
CA GLU A 355 -5.28 -15.85 -5.40
C GLU A 355 -4.83 -14.48 -4.88
N SER A 356 -4.84 -13.44 -5.73
CA SER A 356 -4.49 -12.08 -5.33
C SER A 356 -5.38 -11.53 -4.22
N VAL A 357 -6.67 -11.88 -4.22
CA VAL A 357 -7.63 -11.52 -3.15
C VAL A 357 -7.38 -12.37 -1.90
N VAL A 358 -7.13 -13.67 -2.09
CA VAL A 358 -6.77 -14.58 -0.98
C VAL A 358 -5.47 -14.12 -0.32
N CYS A 359 -4.45 -13.76 -1.10
CA CYS A 359 -3.20 -13.18 -0.60
C CYS A 359 -3.45 -11.88 0.17
N THR A 360 -4.25 -10.95 -0.38
CA THR A 360 -4.60 -9.69 0.30
C THR A 360 -5.23 -9.98 1.68
N TYR A 361 -6.18 -10.88 1.72
CA TYR A 361 -6.83 -11.31 2.95
C TYR A 361 -5.83 -11.97 3.91
N CYS A 362 -5.04 -12.95 3.44
CA CYS A 362 -4.08 -13.68 4.27
C CYS A 362 -2.99 -12.74 4.81
N PHE A 363 -2.43 -11.85 3.99
CA PHE A 363 -1.38 -10.92 4.42
C PHE A 363 -1.90 -9.89 5.43
N ALA A 364 -3.14 -9.45 5.30
CA ALA A 364 -3.78 -8.59 6.28
C ALA A 364 -4.15 -9.34 7.57
N TYR A 365 -4.48 -10.64 7.47
CA TYR A 365 -4.97 -11.48 8.57
C TYR A 365 -3.84 -12.11 9.40
N PHE A 366 -2.86 -12.78 8.75
CA PHE A 366 -1.78 -13.50 9.46
C PHE A 366 -0.87 -12.59 10.27
N PHE A 367 -0.70 -11.36 9.84
CA PHE A 367 0.07 -10.36 10.57
C PHE A 367 -0.44 -10.11 11.99
N GLN A 368 -1.72 -10.29 12.27
CA GLN A 368 -2.29 -10.03 13.59
C GLN A 368 -1.97 -11.13 14.62
N TYR A 369 -1.40 -12.27 14.21
CA TYR A 369 -1.24 -13.43 15.07
C TYR A 369 0.16 -13.64 15.64
N ASP A 370 1.23 -13.30 14.91
CA ASP A 370 2.56 -13.80 15.30
C ASP A 370 3.47 -12.81 16.03
N GLU A 371 3.25 -11.50 16.00
CA GLU A 371 4.23 -10.56 16.55
C GLU A 371 3.70 -9.27 17.22
N MET A 372 2.40 -9.16 17.55
CA MET A 372 1.92 -7.94 18.22
C MET A 372 1.40 -8.19 19.62
N PRO A 373 2.09 -7.69 20.67
CA PRO A 373 1.42 -7.34 21.90
C PRO A 373 0.51 -6.13 21.60
N PHE A 374 -0.79 -6.35 21.39
CA PHE A 374 -1.73 -5.24 21.53
C PHE A 374 -1.55 -4.66 22.92
N PRO A 375 -1.42 -3.34 23.08
CA PRO A 375 -1.47 -2.75 24.39
C PRO A 375 -2.78 -3.24 25.05
N SER A 376 -2.65 -4.01 26.13
CA SER A 376 -3.78 -4.37 26.98
C SER A 376 -4.51 -3.07 27.31
N LYS A 377 -5.80 -3.01 26.96
CA LYS A 377 -6.66 -1.93 27.45
C LYS A 377 -6.55 -1.94 28.98
N THR A 378 -5.76 -1.04 29.53
CA THR A 378 -5.97 -0.60 30.90
C THR A 378 -7.23 0.25 30.85
N VAL A 379 -8.26 -0.26 31.51
CA VAL A 379 -9.55 0.36 31.78
C VAL A 379 -9.37 1.69 32.49
#